data_98322a62e1d4d38d74e2eeace84c0743
#
_entry.id   98322a62e1d4d38d74e2eeace84c0743
#
_cell.length_a   1.000
_cell.length_b   1.000
_cell.length_c   1.000
_cell.angle_alpha   90.00
_cell.angle_beta   90.00
_cell.angle_gamma   90.00
#
_symmetry.space_group_name_H-M   'P 1'
#
loop_
_entity.id
_entity.type
_entity.pdbx_description
1 polymer ?
#
loop_
_entity_poly.entity_id
_entity_poly.type
_entity_poly.pdbx_seq_one_letter_code
_entity_poly.pdbx_strand_id
1 'polypeptide(L)'
;MTVLELNNVEREPGAIYYIRRYRAVAKLKLPTELVDSNIEFSIETGPLGNKQIEIELLTQPNYPALPIIKALRDFINENDNAGTLPI
;
A
#
# COMPACT_ATOMS: atom_id res chain seq x y z
N MET A 1 -13.23 -4.33 8.16
CA MET A 1 -11.82 -3.87 8.20
C MET A 1 -11.68 -2.63 7.32
N THR A 2 -10.99 -1.64 7.82
CA THR A 2 -10.82 -0.36 7.12
C THR A 2 -9.36 0.09 7.21
N VAL A 3 -8.80 0.56 6.10
CA VAL A 3 -7.50 1.22 6.10
C VAL A 3 -7.73 2.68 6.47
N LEU A 4 -7.15 3.13 7.57
CA LEU A 4 -7.34 4.50 8.06
C LEU A 4 -6.34 5.47 7.44
N GLU A 5 -5.08 5.08 7.40
CA GLU A 5 -4.01 5.92 6.85
C GLU A 5 -2.75 5.11 6.58
N LEU A 6 -1.85 5.70 5.81
CA LEU A 6 -0.48 5.21 5.65
C LEU A 6 0.46 6.22 6.29
N ASN A 7 1.32 5.73 7.18
CA ASN A 7 2.30 6.55 7.88
C ASN A 7 3.72 6.19 7.43
N ASN A 8 4.63 7.13 7.55
CA ASN A 8 6.04 6.93 7.25
C ASN A 8 6.26 6.35 5.85
N VAL A 9 5.52 6.88 4.88
CA VAL A 9 5.62 6.41 3.50
C VAL A 9 6.95 6.87 2.93
N GLU A 10 7.78 5.92 2.55
CA GLU A 10 9.10 6.18 1.97
C GLU A 10 9.18 5.49 0.62
N ARG A 11 9.62 6.24 -0.38
CA ARG A 11 9.90 5.67 -1.69
C ARG A 11 11.30 5.07 -1.68
N GLU A 12 11.39 3.79 -2.05
CA GLU A 12 12.68 3.14 -2.20
C GLU A 12 13.35 3.59 -3.50
N PRO A 13 14.66 3.90 -3.49
CA PRO A 13 15.37 4.18 -4.71
C PRO A 13 15.36 2.95 -5.61
N GLY A 14 15.13 3.16 -6.91
CA GLY A 14 15.08 2.07 -7.87
C GLY A 14 15.52 2.54 -9.24
N ALA A 15 16.05 1.61 -10.04
CA ALA A 15 16.56 1.88 -11.36
C ALA A 15 15.50 1.79 -12.46
N ILE A 16 14.33 1.21 -12.17
CA ILE A 16 13.27 0.98 -13.15
C ILE A 16 12.23 2.08 -13.03
N TYR A 17 12.14 2.95 -14.03
CA TYR A 17 11.30 4.15 -13.93
C TYR A 17 9.80 3.87 -13.97
N TYR A 18 9.37 2.76 -14.52
CA TYR A 18 7.95 2.41 -14.60
C TYR A 18 7.44 1.64 -13.38
N ILE A 19 8.34 1.31 -12.44
CA ILE A 19 7.98 0.65 -11.18
C ILE A 19 8.43 1.55 -10.03
N ARG A 20 7.50 1.90 -9.17
CA ARG A 20 7.78 2.65 -7.94
C ARG A 20 7.56 1.74 -6.76
N ARG A 21 8.52 1.66 -5.86
CA ARG A 21 8.45 0.83 -4.65
C ARG A 21 8.44 1.70 -3.41
N TYR A 22 7.64 1.30 -2.44
CA TYR A 22 7.45 2.04 -1.21
C TYR A 22 7.45 1.11 -0.01
N ARG A 23 7.81 1.70 1.13
CA ARG A 23 7.57 1.13 2.45
C ARG A 23 6.69 2.08 3.22
N ALA A 24 5.80 1.52 4.05
CA ALA A 24 4.90 2.31 4.86
C ALA A 24 4.43 1.51 6.06
N VAL A 25 3.83 2.24 7.02
CA VAL A 25 3.08 1.64 8.11
C VAL A 25 1.61 1.91 7.83
N ALA A 26 0.83 0.86 7.66
CA ALA A 26 -0.61 0.96 7.43
C ALA A 26 -1.34 0.89 8.77
N LYS A 27 -2.16 1.89 9.05
CA LYS A 27 -3.04 1.88 10.21
C LYS A 27 -4.36 1.26 9.81
N LEU A 28 -4.68 0.12 10.43
CA LEU A 28 -5.84 -0.69 10.08
C LEU A 28 -6.83 -0.71 11.23
N LYS A 29 -8.10 -0.55 10.91
CA LYS A 29 -9.19 -0.75 11.85
C LYS A 29 -9.77 -2.14 11.61
N LEU A 30 -9.47 -3.06 12.52
CA LEU A 30 -10.04 -4.39 12.55
C LEU A 30 -11.32 -4.40 13.39
N PRO A 31 -12.13 -5.46 13.35
CA PRO A 31 -13.38 -5.50 14.11
C PRO A 31 -13.22 -5.28 15.61
N THR A 32 -12.09 -5.71 16.17
CA THR A 32 -11.87 -5.68 17.62
C THR A 32 -10.75 -4.74 18.07
N GLU A 33 -9.94 -4.21 17.14
CA GLU A 33 -8.76 -3.43 17.51
C GLU A 33 -8.25 -2.57 16.37
N LEU A 34 -7.39 -1.59 16.72
CA LEU A 34 -6.58 -0.85 15.76
C LEU A 34 -5.19 -1.44 15.78
N VAL A 35 -4.62 -1.68 14.61
CA VAL A 35 -3.26 -2.21 14.48
C VAL A 35 -2.46 -1.42 13.47
N ASP A 36 -1.14 -1.37 13.69
CA ASP A 36 -0.19 -0.86 12.72
C ASP A 36 0.50 -2.04 12.05
N SER A 37 0.52 -2.07 10.74
CA SER A 37 1.14 -3.13 9.97
C SER A 37 2.19 -2.56 9.04
N ASN A 38 3.41 -3.11 9.13
CA ASN A 38 4.46 -2.75 8.18
C ASN A 38 4.17 -3.39 6.84
N ILE A 39 4.23 -2.59 5.78
CA ILE A 39 3.96 -3.06 4.44
C ILE A 39 5.03 -2.57 3.46
N GLU A 40 5.21 -3.33 2.40
CA GLU A 40 5.86 -2.87 1.18
C GLU A 40 4.85 -2.93 0.06
N PHE A 41 4.91 -1.97 -0.85
CA PHE A 41 4.07 -2.04 -2.04
C PHE A 41 4.81 -1.47 -3.24
N SER A 42 4.39 -1.91 -4.42
CA SER A 42 4.90 -1.40 -5.68
C SER A 42 3.74 -0.98 -6.58
N ILE A 43 3.99 0.05 -7.37
CA ILE A 43 3.06 0.52 -8.39
C ILE A 43 3.78 0.43 -9.73
N GLU A 44 3.32 -0.46 -10.58
CA GLU A 44 3.83 -0.61 -11.94
C GLU A 44 2.85 0.04 -12.91
N THR A 45 3.38 0.93 -13.75
CA THR A 45 2.57 1.59 -14.79
C THR A 45 2.84 0.93 -16.13
N GLY A 46 1.80 0.38 -16.74
CA GLY A 46 1.90 -0.26 -18.03
C GLY A 46 1.92 0.75 -19.20
N PRO A 47 2.24 0.27 -20.41
CA PRO A 47 2.35 1.14 -21.60
C PRO A 47 1.07 1.90 -21.94
N LEU A 48 -0.08 1.37 -21.54
CA LEU A 48 -1.38 1.99 -21.81
C LEU A 48 -1.88 2.82 -20.63
N GLY A 49 -1.03 3.07 -19.63
CA GLY A 49 -1.40 3.84 -18.45
C GLY A 49 -2.09 3.04 -17.35
N ASN A 50 -2.33 1.75 -17.55
CA ASN A 50 -2.89 0.89 -16.53
C ASN A 50 -1.87 0.65 -15.42
N LYS A 51 -2.36 0.54 -14.19
CA LYS A 51 -1.51 0.31 -13.02
C LYS A 51 -1.72 -1.07 -12.46
N GLN A 52 -0.62 -1.65 -11.97
CA GLN A 52 -0.65 -2.89 -11.20
C GLN A 52 -0.01 -2.60 -9.84
N ILE A 53 -0.76 -2.84 -8.78
CA ILE A 53 -0.32 -2.58 -7.42
C ILE A 53 -0.16 -3.93 -6.72
N GLU A 54 1.06 -4.18 -6.22
CA GLU A 54 1.37 -5.37 -5.45
C GLU A 54 1.72 -4.97 -4.03
N ILE A 55 1.23 -5.74 -3.06
CA ILE A 55 1.38 -5.42 -1.65
C ILE A 55 1.91 -6.65 -0.92
N GLU A 56 2.92 -6.43 -0.08
CA GLU A 56 3.45 -7.42 0.83
C GLU A 56 3.25 -6.95 2.27
N LEU A 57 2.60 -7.79 3.07
CA LEU A 57 2.44 -7.55 4.50
C LEU A 57 3.69 -8.05 5.21
N LEU A 58 4.50 -7.14 5.72
CA LEU A 58 5.73 -7.48 6.46
C LEU A 58 5.41 -7.89 7.89
N THR A 59 4.36 -7.31 8.46
CA THR A 59 3.81 -7.69 9.75
C THR A 59 2.42 -8.25 9.51
N GLN A 60 2.19 -9.52 9.88
CA GLN A 60 0.91 -10.18 9.66
C GLN A 60 -0.04 -9.90 10.83
N PRO A 61 -1.10 -9.11 10.64
CA PRO A 61 -2.10 -8.92 11.69
C PRO A 61 -2.90 -10.20 11.92
N ASN A 62 -3.57 -10.28 13.06
CA ASN A 62 -4.46 -11.40 13.38
C ASN A 62 -5.81 -11.24 12.65
N TYR A 63 -5.76 -11.28 11.33
CA TYR A 63 -6.89 -11.08 10.44
C TYR A 63 -6.51 -11.67 9.07
N PRO A 64 -7.47 -12.18 8.27
CA PRO A 64 -7.15 -12.74 6.96
C PRO A 64 -6.44 -11.74 6.05
N ALA A 65 -5.40 -12.20 5.36
CA ALA A 65 -4.55 -11.33 4.55
C ALA A 65 -5.28 -10.77 3.31
N LEU A 66 -6.09 -11.58 2.63
CA LEU A 66 -6.71 -11.18 1.37
C LEU A 66 -7.59 -9.93 1.48
N PRO A 67 -8.49 -9.82 2.48
CA PRO A 67 -9.27 -8.58 2.66
C PRO A 67 -8.40 -7.36 2.93
N ILE A 68 -7.32 -7.53 3.69
CA ILE A 68 -6.38 -6.45 3.99
C ILE A 68 -5.69 -5.97 2.71
N ILE A 69 -5.18 -6.90 1.91
CA ILE A 69 -4.49 -6.59 0.66
C ILE A 69 -5.42 -5.88 -0.31
N LYS A 70 -6.66 -6.34 -0.43
CA LYS A 70 -7.65 -5.71 -1.30
C LYS A 70 -7.95 -4.28 -0.87
N ALA A 71 -8.17 -4.06 0.42
CA ALA A 71 -8.46 -2.73 0.95
C ALA A 71 -7.26 -1.79 0.79
N LEU A 72 -6.05 -2.29 1.03
CA LEU A 72 -4.82 -1.52 0.82
C LEU A 72 -4.61 -1.16 -0.64
N ARG A 73 -4.90 -2.07 -1.55
CA ARG A 73 -4.78 -1.80 -2.99
C ARG A 73 -5.68 -0.65 -3.40
N ASP A 74 -6.93 -0.66 -2.98
CA ASP A 74 -7.88 0.41 -3.29
C ASP A 74 -7.43 1.74 -2.66
N PHE A 75 -7.00 1.71 -1.40
CA PHE A 75 -6.51 2.89 -0.69
C PHE A 75 -5.28 3.50 -1.36
N ILE A 76 -4.30 2.67 -1.71
CA ILE A 76 -3.08 3.11 -2.38
C ILE A 76 -3.39 3.68 -3.76
N ASN A 77 -4.29 3.05 -4.50
CA ASN A 77 -4.68 3.54 -5.82
C ASN A 77 -5.33 4.92 -5.73
N GLU A 78 -6.19 5.13 -4.76
CA GLU A 78 -6.81 6.45 -4.53
C GLU A 78 -5.77 7.50 -4.17
N ASN A 79 -4.83 7.18 -3.28
CA ASN A 79 -3.76 8.10 -2.90
C ASN A 79 -2.83 8.43 -4.07
N ASP A 80 -2.53 7.46 -4.90
CA ASP A 80 -1.69 7.68 -6.08
C ASP A 80 -2.40 8.60 -7.08
N ASN A 81 -3.67 8.38 -7.32
CA ASN A 81 -4.48 9.23 -8.19
C ASN A 81 -4.60 10.67 -7.65
N ALA A 82 -4.65 10.81 -6.34
CA ALA A 82 -4.70 12.12 -5.68
C ALA A 82 -3.34 12.83 -5.60
N GLY A 83 -2.24 12.12 -5.92
CA GLY A 83 -0.90 12.68 -5.86
C GLY A 83 -0.35 12.83 -4.45
N THR A 84 -0.84 12.07 -3.50
CA THR A 84 -0.42 12.18 -2.08
C THR A 84 0.73 11.27 -1.69
N LEU A 85 1.16 10.38 -2.58
CA LEU A 85 2.32 9.53 -2.33
C LEU A 85 3.62 10.27 -2.68
N PRO A 86 4.75 9.98 -2.00
CA PRO A 86 6.04 10.56 -2.34
C PRO A 86 6.46 10.24 -3.77
N ILE A 87 7.07 11.20 -4.42
CA ILE A 87 7.56 11.06 -5.79
C ILE A 87 9.00 10.56 -5.78
#